data_ee0550df0894b5229e4dcefff1f362e0
#
_entry.id   ee0550df0894b5229e4dcefff1f362e0
#
_cell.length_a   1.000
_cell.length_b   1.000
_cell.length_c   1.000
_cell.angle_alpha   90.00
_cell.angle_beta   90.00
_cell.angle_gamma   90.00
#
_symmetry.space_group_name_H-M   'P 1'
#
loop_
_entity.id
_entity.type
_entity.pdbx_description
1 polymer ?
#
loop_
_entity_poly.entity_id
_entity_poly.type
_entity_poly.pdbx_seq_one_letter_code
_entity_poly.pdbx_strand_id
1 'polypeptide(L)'
;MNQRAVGWLLGCVSLLLAAFLLVPAGVGYLFGESLHALAFLYASGVSGLVGGVMILGNRGHTLTNEGKPDYFRREGLAVVALSWLVVSSLGALPYIFTGTLTTFVDAFFETASGFTTTGSTVLTGEGIEGMSHAVGFWRSFTHWLGGFGIVMVFVVLFPTGGRSLFRSEIPGITREAGHQRVRDSALGLMRIYVGMSLFEFLLLWFFEMTPFDAAVHTFGTIATGGFSTHAESVAYFMSWKIELVIGVFMFAAGVNFAFYDLFVRVGWRRAWNALSKSMEFRVYAGLIVGSILLIATILWIWGGGGGAPDATLPDYRQFPQALRDSFFQVVCLQTSTGYGTADFDQWPQFCRVLLMGLCVIGACAGSTGGGLKVVRLVIVARAALRGVQAFVRPRAIHDVKVDGTVLEEGVVGAVTSYFILWILIFFGGILALSGYGIQLEESATAVLATLNNIGPGLGKVGPSVNFAHFPDGVKVLLSVFMILGRLEFYAVVALFVPGFWRR
;
A
#
# COMPACT_ATOMS: atom_id res chain seq x y z
N MET A 1 -0.59 -30.15 -2.51
CA MET A 1 -1.46 -29.01 -2.22
C MET A 1 -2.92 -29.41 -2.37
N ASN A 2 -3.79 -28.98 -1.46
CA ASN A 2 -5.23 -29.26 -1.53
C ASN A 2 -5.96 -28.17 -2.34
N GLN A 3 -6.08 -28.39 -3.66
CA GLN A 3 -6.75 -27.43 -4.56
C GLN A 3 -8.21 -27.17 -4.19
N ARG A 4 -8.92 -28.16 -3.65
CA ARG A 4 -10.31 -28.01 -3.19
C ARG A 4 -10.42 -27.05 -2.00
N ALA A 5 -9.46 -27.11 -1.06
CA ALA A 5 -9.42 -26.16 0.05
C ALA A 5 -9.16 -24.73 -0.43
N VAL A 6 -8.25 -24.56 -1.40
CA VAL A 6 -7.96 -23.25 -2.02
C VAL A 6 -9.22 -22.71 -2.72
N GLY A 7 -9.89 -23.52 -3.55
CA GLY A 7 -11.12 -23.12 -4.23
C GLY A 7 -12.25 -22.75 -3.28
N TRP A 8 -12.41 -23.50 -2.18
CA TRP A 8 -13.42 -23.19 -1.16
C TRP A 8 -13.13 -21.86 -0.46
N LEU A 9 -11.88 -21.61 -0.06
CA LEU A 9 -11.47 -20.35 0.58
C LEU A 9 -11.63 -19.14 -0.35
N LEU A 10 -11.29 -19.28 -1.64
CA LEU A 10 -11.54 -18.23 -2.63
C LEU A 10 -13.03 -17.96 -2.82
N GLY A 11 -13.87 -19.01 -2.75
CA GLY A 11 -15.33 -18.85 -2.72
C GLY A 11 -15.81 -18.04 -1.51
N CYS A 12 -15.24 -18.28 -0.32
CA CYS A 12 -15.55 -17.49 0.87
C CYS A 12 -15.14 -16.01 0.70
N VAL A 13 -13.97 -15.75 0.09
CA VAL A 13 -13.51 -14.38 -0.22
C VAL A 13 -14.48 -13.70 -1.20
N SER A 14 -14.95 -14.40 -2.22
CA SER A 14 -15.92 -13.87 -3.19
C SER A 14 -17.27 -13.53 -2.53
N LEU A 15 -17.75 -14.36 -1.58
CA LEU A 15 -18.97 -14.06 -0.82
C LEU A 15 -18.79 -12.85 0.10
N LEU A 16 -17.63 -12.72 0.73
CA LEU A 16 -17.31 -11.56 1.55
C LEU A 16 -17.28 -10.28 0.71
N LEU A 17 -16.69 -10.34 -0.49
CA LEU A 17 -16.71 -9.24 -1.45
C LEU A 17 -18.14 -8.87 -1.86
N ALA A 18 -18.99 -9.86 -2.12
CA ALA A 18 -20.41 -9.63 -2.44
C ALA A 18 -21.12 -8.86 -1.31
N ALA A 19 -20.84 -9.19 -0.05
CA ALA A 19 -21.38 -8.45 1.09
C ALA A 19 -20.83 -7.00 1.14
N PHE A 20 -19.55 -6.79 0.88
CA PHE A 20 -18.97 -5.44 0.85
C PHE A 20 -19.50 -4.56 -0.28
N LEU A 21 -19.87 -5.13 -1.42
CA LEU A 21 -20.49 -4.40 -2.54
C LEU A 21 -21.90 -3.84 -2.20
N LEU A 22 -22.55 -4.36 -1.16
CA LEU A 22 -23.83 -3.80 -0.68
C LEU A 22 -23.66 -2.43 -0.02
N VAL A 23 -22.47 -2.12 0.51
CA VAL A 23 -22.22 -0.83 1.18
C VAL A 23 -22.27 0.34 0.18
N PRO A 24 -21.50 0.35 -0.93
CA PRO A 24 -21.64 1.39 -1.95
C PRO A 24 -22.99 1.40 -2.64
N ALA A 25 -23.70 0.27 -2.75
CA ALA A 25 -25.10 0.25 -3.20
C ALA A 25 -25.98 1.07 -2.27
N GLY A 26 -25.81 0.92 -0.94
CA GLY A 26 -26.50 1.74 0.05
C GLY A 26 -26.16 3.23 -0.06
N VAL A 27 -24.89 3.56 -0.30
CA VAL A 27 -24.46 4.96 -0.54
C VAL A 27 -25.16 5.52 -1.78
N GLY A 28 -25.20 4.79 -2.89
CA GLY A 28 -25.93 5.22 -4.10
C GLY A 28 -27.40 5.50 -3.83
N TYR A 29 -28.08 4.67 -3.04
CA TYR A 29 -29.48 4.93 -2.65
C TYR A 29 -29.62 6.20 -1.80
N LEU A 30 -28.70 6.44 -0.86
CA LEU A 30 -28.72 7.63 0.01
C LEU A 30 -28.55 8.94 -0.79
N PHE A 31 -27.78 8.91 -1.87
CA PHE A 31 -27.57 10.05 -2.76
C PHE A 31 -28.55 10.11 -3.95
N GLY A 32 -29.56 9.23 -3.98
CA GLY A 32 -30.58 9.22 -5.05
C GLY A 32 -30.09 8.62 -6.40
N GLU A 33 -28.95 7.94 -6.42
CA GLU A 33 -28.31 7.34 -7.58
C GLU A 33 -28.81 5.90 -7.81
N SER A 34 -30.11 5.71 -7.98
CA SER A 34 -30.74 4.37 -8.01
C SER A 34 -30.17 3.43 -9.09
N LEU A 35 -29.80 3.95 -10.28
CA LEU A 35 -29.22 3.14 -11.36
C LEU A 35 -27.83 2.62 -10.98
N HIS A 36 -27.00 3.46 -10.38
CA HIS A 36 -25.67 3.05 -9.90
C HIS A 36 -25.79 2.07 -8.72
N ALA A 37 -26.73 2.30 -7.79
CA ALA A 37 -27.01 1.37 -6.71
C ALA A 37 -27.41 -0.03 -7.24
N LEU A 38 -28.26 -0.09 -8.26
CA LEU A 38 -28.62 -1.36 -8.93
C LEU A 38 -27.41 -2.03 -9.59
N ALA A 39 -26.52 -1.28 -10.23
CA ALA A 39 -25.28 -1.82 -10.80
C ALA A 39 -24.40 -2.51 -9.72
N PHE A 40 -24.28 -1.92 -8.53
CA PHE A 40 -23.62 -2.54 -7.41
C PHE A 40 -24.32 -3.78 -6.87
N LEU A 41 -25.66 -3.81 -6.86
CA LEU A 41 -26.42 -5.01 -6.49
C LEU A 41 -26.22 -6.13 -7.50
N TYR A 42 -26.18 -5.84 -8.80
CA TYR A 42 -25.85 -6.85 -9.83
C TYR A 42 -24.42 -7.39 -9.63
N ALA A 43 -23.44 -6.52 -9.41
CA ALA A 43 -22.06 -6.93 -9.14
C ALA A 43 -21.97 -7.81 -7.87
N SER A 44 -22.71 -7.45 -6.82
CA SER A 44 -22.86 -8.28 -5.60
C SER A 44 -23.46 -9.65 -5.90
N GLY A 45 -24.54 -9.69 -6.69
CA GLY A 45 -25.18 -10.94 -7.13
C GLY A 45 -24.23 -11.85 -7.91
N VAL A 46 -23.49 -11.29 -8.89
CA VAL A 46 -22.49 -12.05 -9.66
C VAL A 46 -21.38 -12.57 -8.76
N SER A 47 -20.82 -11.73 -7.86
CA SER A 47 -19.78 -12.12 -6.92
C SER A 47 -20.28 -13.21 -5.96
N GLY A 48 -21.52 -13.11 -5.50
CA GLY A 48 -22.18 -14.11 -4.66
C GLY A 48 -22.37 -15.44 -5.38
N LEU A 49 -22.80 -15.40 -6.66
CA LEU A 49 -22.96 -16.59 -7.49
C LEU A 49 -21.62 -17.31 -7.70
N VAL A 50 -20.57 -16.56 -8.08
CA VAL A 50 -19.21 -17.11 -8.25
C VAL A 50 -18.73 -17.75 -6.94
N GLY A 51 -18.88 -17.05 -5.82
CA GLY A 51 -18.51 -17.58 -4.51
C GLY A 51 -19.29 -18.85 -4.14
N GLY A 52 -20.60 -18.86 -4.36
CA GLY A 52 -21.45 -20.02 -4.15
C GLY A 52 -21.07 -21.23 -5.00
N VAL A 53 -20.83 -21.04 -6.30
CA VAL A 53 -20.36 -22.09 -7.20
C VAL A 53 -19.01 -22.66 -6.76
N MET A 54 -18.05 -21.78 -6.39
CA MET A 54 -16.74 -22.21 -5.90
C MET A 54 -16.83 -23.02 -4.61
N ILE A 55 -17.67 -22.63 -3.67
CA ILE A 55 -17.89 -23.36 -2.41
C ILE A 55 -18.56 -24.71 -2.68
N LEU A 56 -19.63 -24.74 -3.49
CA LEU A 56 -20.35 -25.96 -3.81
C LEU A 56 -19.49 -26.96 -4.59
N GLY A 57 -18.73 -26.49 -5.58
CA GLY A 57 -17.85 -27.33 -6.40
C GLY A 57 -16.66 -27.92 -5.62
N ASN A 58 -16.31 -27.31 -4.48
CA ASN A 58 -15.21 -27.75 -3.64
C ASN A 58 -15.66 -28.35 -2.29
N ARG A 59 -16.91 -28.82 -2.20
CA ARG A 59 -17.42 -29.53 -1.02
C ARG A 59 -16.59 -30.79 -0.74
N GLY A 60 -16.47 -31.18 0.55
CA GLY A 60 -15.72 -32.36 0.98
C GLY A 60 -14.20 -32.13 1.11
N HIS A 61 -13.74 -30.88 1.09
CA HIS A 61 -12.38 -30.56 1.48
C HIS A 61 -12.22 -30.81 2.99
N THR A 62 -11.13 -31.47 3.38
CA THR A 62 -10.73 -31.58 4.78
C THR A 62 -9.66 -30.52 5.05
N LEU A 63 -9.98 -29.55 5.89
CA LEU A 63 -9.00 -28.56 6.39
C LEU A 63 -8.04 -29.19 7.41
N THR A 64 -8.34 -30.39 7.86
CA THR A 64 -7.56 -31.14 8.84
C THR A 64 -6.97 -32.37 8.17
N ASN A 65 -5.67 -32.37 7.93
CA ASN A 65 -4.89 -33.60 7.87
C ASN A 65 -3.92 -33.58 9.05
N GLU A 66 -4.26 -34.43 10.03
CA GLU A 66 -3.37 -34.99 11.05
C GLU A 66 -2.10 -34.18 11.35
N GLY A 67 -2.24 -33.03 12.04
CA GLY A 67 -1.16 -32.46 12.82
C GLY A 67 0.09 -31.90 12.09
N LYS A 68 0.10 -31.72 10.75
CA LYS A 68 1.27 -31.22 10.04
C LYS A 68 1.12 -29.72 9.70
N PRO A 69 1.88 -28.82 10.35
CA PRO A 69 1.82 -27.38 10.14
C PRO A 69 2.28 -26.91 8.73
N ASP A 70 3.01 -27.72 7.97
CA ASP A 70 3.50 -27.36 6.64
C ASP A 70 2.44 -27.40 5.53
N TYR A 71 1.35 -28.12 5.74
CA TYR A 71 0.27 -28.25 4.76
C TYR A 71 -0.52 -26.94 4.60
N PHE A 72 -0.75 -26.20 5.68
CA PHE A 72 -1.46 -24.93 5.67
C PHE A 72 -0.67 -23.77 5.05
N ARG A 73 0.66 -23.82 5.02
CA ARG A 73 1.48 -22.71 4.55
C ARG A 73 1.39 -22.54 3.03
N ARG A 74 1.38 -23.63 2.27
CA ARG A 74 1.29 -23.58 0.79
C ARG A 74 -0.10 -23.15 0.33
N GLU A 75 -1.15 -23.75 0.89
CA GLU A 75 -2.53 -23.36 0.61
C GLU A 75 -2.80 -21.91 1.00
N GLY A 76 -2.34 -21.45 2.15
CA GLY A 76 -2.45 -20.07 2.59
C GLY A 76 -1.79 -19.09 1.62
N LEU A 77 -0.57 -19.37 1.15
CA LEU A 77 0.12 -18.55 0.16
C LEU A 77 -0.65 -18.51 -1.17
N ALA A 78 -1.15 -19.66 -1.64
CA ALA A 78 -1.96 -19.72 -2.86
C ALA A 78 -3.26 -18.93 -2.74
N VAL A 79 -3.98 -19.07 -1.62
CA VAL A 79 -5.22 -18.32 -1.36
C VAL A 79 -4.94 -16.83 -1.33
N VAL A 80 -3.90 -16.39 -0.62
CA VAL A 80 -3.55 -14.98 -0.54
C VAL A 80 -3.24 -14.43 -1.93
N ALA A 81 -2.37 -15.07 -2.71
CA ALA A 81 -2.00 -14.55 -4.03
C ALA A 81 -3.18 -14.55 -5.03
N LEU A 82 -3.98 -15.64 -5.06
CA LEU A 82 -5.12 -15.74 -5.96
C LEU A 82 -6.31 -14.87 -5.53
N SER A 83 -6.48 -14.61 -4.23
CA SER A 83 -7.57 -13.75 -3.76
C SER A 83 -7.47 -12.33 -4.31
N TRP A 84 -6.27 -11.77 -4.46
CA TRP A 84 -6.09 -10.44 -5.06
C TRP A 84 -6.52 -10.38 -6.52
N LEU A 85 -6.25 -11.43 -7.30
CA LEU A 85 -6.75 -11.54 -8.67
C LEU A 85 -8.28 -11.66 -8.71
N VAL A 86 -8.86 -12.47 -7.82
CA VAL A 86 -10.32 -12.68 -7.74
C VAL A 86 -11.03 -11.39 -7.31
N VAL A 87 -10.57 -10.74 -6.22
CA VAL A 87 -11.22 -9.51 -5.75
C VAL A 87 -11.06 -8.36 -6.72
N SER A 88 -9.91 -8.25 -7.42
CA SER A 88 -9.71 -7.23 -8.45
C SER A 88 -10.60 -7.47 -9.67
N SER A 89 -10.78 -8.73 -10.08
CA SER A 89 -11.65 -9.07 -11.23
C SER A 89 -13.14 -8.85 -10.90
N LEU A 90 -13.61 -9.30 -9.75
CA LEU A 90 -15.01 -9.15 -9.34
C LEU A 90 -15.32 -7.69 -8.93
N GLY A 91 -14.38 -7.02 -8.29
CA GLY A 91 -14.51 -5.61 -7.91
C GLY A 91 -14.43 -4.63 -9.10
N ALA A 92 -14.01 -5.09 -10.28
CA ALA A 92 -14.06 -4.34 -11.53
C ALA A 92 -15.50 -4.25 -12.11
N LEU A 93 -16.38 -5.19 -11.77
CA LEU A 93 -17.74 -5.25 -12.31
C LEU A 93 -18.57 -3.98 -12.06
N PRO A 94 -18.54 -3.33 -10.89
CA PRO A 94 -19.26 -2.07 -10.68
C PRO A 94 -18.88 -0.98 -11.69
N TYR A 95 -17.60 -0.82 -12.02
CA TYR A 95 -17.16 0.20 -12.98
C TYR A 95 -17.73 -0.05 -14.39
N ILE A 96 -17.85 -1.32 -14.79
CA ILE A 96 -18.44 -1.72 -16.09
C ILE A 96 -19.95 -1.53 -16.06
N PHE A 97 -20.62 -1.99 -15.00
CA PHE A 97 -22.09 -1.95 -14.92
C PHE A 97 -22.63 -0.53 -14.74
N THR A 98 -21.85 0.37 -14.14
CA THR A 98 -22.18 1.80 -14.06
C THR A 98 -21.81 2.58 -15.33
N GLY A 99 -21.03 1.98 -16.23
CA GLY A 99 -20.53 2.65 -17.43
C GLY A 99 -19.39 3.66 -17.15
N THR A 100 -18.86 3.69 -15.92
CA THR A 100 -17.74 4.58 -15.54
C THR A 100 -16.48 4.23 -16.33
N LEU A 101 -16.21 2.95 -16.54
CA LEU A 101 -15.13 2.44 -17.39
C LEU A 101 -15.71 1.46 -18.40
N THR A 102 -15.29 1.58 -19.66
CA THR A 102 -15.87 0.82 -20.78
C THR A 102 -15.14 -0.50 -21.04
N THR A 103 -13.86 -0.60 -20.66
CA THR A 103 -13.06 -1.80 -20.88
C THR A 103 -12.83 -2.55 -19.57
N PHE A 104 -12.77 -3.89 -19.67
CA PHE A 104 -12.45 -4.72 -18.50
C PHE A 104 -11.02 -4.47 -17.99
N VAL A 105 -10.08 -4.16 -18.90
CA VAL A 105 -8.68 -3.90 -18.55
C VAL A 105 -8.57 -2.64 -17.70
N ASP A 106 -9.24 -1.56 -18.06
CA ASP A 106 -9.26 -0.31 -17.29
C ASP A 106 -9.94 -0.53 -15.92
N ALA A 107 -11.08 -1.21 -15.90
CA ALA A 107 -11.79 -1.52 -14.66
C ALA A 107 -10.98 -2.44 -13.74
N PHE A 108 -10.26 -3.41 -14.30
CA PHE A 108 -9.35 -4.27 -13.53
C PHE A 108 -8.14 -3.49 -12.99
N PHE A 109 -7.53 -2.59 -13.80
CA PHE A 109 -6.44 -1.73 -13.37
C PHE A 109 -6.86 -0.83 -12.20
N GLU A 110 -8.00 -0.13 -12.33
CA GLU A 110 -8.53 0.75 -11.27
C GLU A 110 -8.82 -0.02 -9.99
N THR A 111 -9.41 -1.22 -10.12
CA THR A 111 -9.73 -2.07 -8.98
C THR A 111 -8.48 -2.70 -8.35
N ALA A 112 -7.53 -3.14 -9.16
CA ALA A 112 -6.25 -3.65 -8.67
C ALA A 112 -5.49 -2.55 -7.93
N SER A 113 -5.44 -1.33 -8.50
CA SER A 113 -4.90 -0.14 -7.83
C SER A 113 -5.63 0.14 -6.51
N GLY A 114 -6.95 0.01 -6.49
CA GLY A 114 -7.78 0.17 -5.31
C GLY A 114 -7.40 -0.81 -4.20
N PHE A 115 -7.53 -2.11 -4.44
CA PHE A 115 -7.25 -3.12 -3.43
C PHE A 115 -5.78 -3.16 -3.00
N THR A 116 -4.84 -2.98 -3.92
CA THR A 116 -3.41 -2.94 -3.59
C THR A 116 -2.98 -1.63 -2.92
N THR A 117 -3.91 -0.68 -2.73
CA THR A 117 -3.66 0.65 -2.17
C THR A 117 -2.56 1.40 -2.91
N THR A 118 -2.56 1.29 -4.25
CA THR A 118 -1.55 1.92 -5.11
C THR A 118 -1.90 3.38 -5.40
N GLY A 119 -3.18 3.66 -5.75
CA GLY A 119 -3.62 5.01 -6.07
C GLY A 119 -3.39 5.47 -7.51
N SER A 120 -2.77 4.65 -8.37
CA SER A 120 -2.70 4.92 -9.82
C SER A 120 -4.09 4.79 -10.44
N THR A 121 -4.46 5.72 -11.33
CA THR A 121 -5.81 5.76 -11.92
C THR A 121 -5.75 5.84 -13.45
N VAL A 122 -6.72 5.23 -14.10
CA VAL A 122 -7.01 5.40 -15.53
C VAL A 122 -8.17 6.39 -15.77
N LEU A 123 -8.79 6.90 -14.71
CA LEU A 123 -9.81 7.93 -14.81
C LEU A 123 -9.18 9.28 -15.13
N THR A 124 -9.82 10.02 -16.05
CA THR A 124 -9.47 11.42 -16.34
C THR A 124 -9.98 12.34 -15.23
N GLY A 125 -9.51 13.60 -15.18
CA GLY A 125 -10.01 14.58 -14.22
C GLY A 125 -11.54 14.76 -14.33
N GLU A 126 -12.07 14.87 -15.55
CA GLU A 126 -13.53 14.93 -15.79
C GLU A 126 -14.24 13.66 -15.32
N GLY A 127 -13.62 12.49 -15.50
CA GLY A 127 -14.15 11.22 -15.03
C GLY A 127 -14.20 11.11 -13.50
N ILE A 128 -13.26 11.76 -12.80
CA ILE A 128 -13.23 11.82 -11.34
C ILE A 128 -14.31 12.77 -10.83
N GLU A 129 -14.41 14.00 -11.39
CA GLU A 129 -15.40 15.01 -10.98
C GLU A 129 -16.85 14.61 -11.33
N GLY A 130 -17.05 13.91 -12.45
CA GLY A 130 -18.35 13.41 -12.89
C GLY A 130 -18.78 12.07 -12.29
N MET A 131 -17.97 11.48 -11.42
CA MET A 131 -18.21 10.14 -10.87
C MET A 131 -19.35 10.15 -9.85
N SER A 132 -20.21 9.12 -9.89
CA SER A 132 -21.26 8.95 -8.88
C SER A 132 -20.68 8.71 -7.48
N HIS A 133 -21.42 9.13 -6.44
CA HIS A 133 -21.02 8.91 -5.04
C HIS A 133 -20.82 7.42 -4.73
N ALA A 134 -21.65 6.54 -5.31
CA ALA A 134 -21.51 5.09 -5.15
C ALA A 134 -20.15 4.59 -5.67
N VAL A 135 -19.72 5.03 -6.85
CA VAL A 135 -18.44 4.63 -7.46
C VAL A 135 -17.27 5.29 -6.73
N GLY A 136 -17.36 6.57 -6.38
CA GLY A 136 -16.34 7.30 -5.62
C GLY A 136 -16.10 6.67 -4.24
N PHE A 137 -17.18 6.29 -3.56
CA PHE A 137 -17.08 5.55 -2.30
C PHE A 137 -16.41 4.19 -2.50
N TRP A 138 -16.84 3.40 -3.51
CA TRP A 138 -16.24 2.10 -3.80
C TRP A 138 -14.75 2.19 -4.04
N ARG A 139 -14.34 3.14 -4.84
CA ARG A 139 -12.95 3.40 -5.21
C ARG A 139 -12.06 3.54 -3.97
N SER A 140 -12.42 4.37 -3.01
CA SER A 140 -11.65 4.56 -1.77
C SER A 140 -11.90 3.46 -0.74
N PHE A 141 -13.10 2.86 -0.73
CA PHE A 141 -13.41 1.74 0.15
C PHE A 141 -12.57 0.50 -0.20
N THR A 142 -12.23 0.28 -1.49
CA THR A 142 -11.27 -0.76 -1.87
C THR A 142 -9.89 -0.53 -1.26
N HIS A 143 -9.42 0.72 -1.12
CA HIS A 143 -8.20 1.04 -0.36
C HIS A 143 -8.32 0.60 1.10
N TRP A 144 -9.42 0.97 1.76
CA TRP A 144 -9.62 0.63 3.16
C TRP A 144 -9.66 -0.88 3.39
N LEU A 145 -10.35 -1.62 2.51
CA LEU A 145 -10.38 -3.08 2.53
C LEU A 145 -9.00 -3.69 2.25
N GLY A 146 -8.26 -3.16 1.28
CA GLY A 146 -6.92 -3.61 0.91
C GLY A 146 -5.86 -3.33 1.96
N GLY A 147 -5.91 -2.15 2.59
CA GLY A 147 -5.04 -1.79 3.72
C GLY A 147 -5.27 -2.70 4.93
N PHE A 148 -6.52 -2.95 5.26
CA PHE A 148 -6.88 -3.92 6.30
C PHE A 148 -6.47 -5.35 5.92
N GLY A 149 -6.70 -5.75 4.66
CA GLY A 149 -6.36 -7.08 4.14
C GLY A 149 -4.89 -7.41 4.33
N ILE A 150 -3.96 -6.49 4.01
CA ILE A 150 -2.52 -6.74 4.16
C ILE A 150 -2.12 -6.87 5.64
N VAL A 151 -2.69 -6.06 6.53
CA VAL A 151 -2.45 -6.19 7.98
C VAL A 151 -2.86 -7.58 8.47
N MET A 152 -4.00 -8.11 7.99
CA MET A 152 -4.47 -9.46 8.32
C MET A 152 -3.59 -10.55 7.69
N VAL A 153 -3.13 -10.37 6.46
CA VAL A 153 -2.22 -11.30 5.78
C VAL A 153 -0.92 -11.46 6.57
N PHE A 154 -0.35 -10.37 7.07
CA PHE A 154 0.83 -10.43 7.94
C PHE A 154 0.60 -11.29 9.18
N VAL A 155 -0.54 -11.15 9.84
CA VAL A 155 -0.86 -11.93 11.05
C VAL A 155 -1.06 -13.41 10.74
N VAL A 156 -1.70 -13.73 9.61
CA VAL A 156 -2.04 -15.12 9.23
C VAL A 156 -0.86 -15.86 8.62
N LEU A 157 -0.11 -15.22 7.73
CA LEU A 157 1.01 -15.88 7.01
C LEU A 157 2.29 -15.96 7.82
N PHE A 158 2.51 -15.02 8.74
CA PHE A 158 3.71 -14.96 9.57
C PHE A 158 3.47 -15.17 11.07
N PRO A 159 2.67 -16.18 11.49
CA PRO A 159 2.41 -16.43 12.91
C PRO A 159 3.68 -16.79 13.68
N THR A 160 4.74 -17.23 12.98
CA THR A 160 6.04 -17.60 13.56
C THR A 160 7.24 -16.91 12.94
N GLY A 161 7.19 -16.52 11.67
CA GLY A 161 8.33 -15.95 10.90
C GLY A 161 8.52 -14.45 11.10
N GLY A 162 7.44 -13.69 11.26
CA GLY A 162 7.51 -12.29 11.71
C GLY A 162 8.08 -12.17 13.13
N ARG A 163 8.02 -13.25 13.92
CA ARG A 163 8.58 -13.29 15.27
C ARG A 163 10.10 -13.25 15.34
N SER A 164 10.86 -13.63 14.34
CA SER A 164 12.33 -13.48 14.43
C SER A 164 12.74 -12.03 14.18
N LEU A 165 12.06 -11.30 13.30
CA LEU A 165 12.23 -9.85 13.12
C LEU A 165 11.54 -9.03 14.23
N PHE A 166 10.36 -9.49 14.72
CA PHE A 166 9.62 -8.85 15.83
C PHE A 166 10.02 -9.36 17.23
N ARG A 167 10.70 -10.51 17.35
CA ARG A 167 11.09 -11.10 18.63
C ARG A 167 12.20 -10.35 19.33
N SER A 168 12.98 -9.58 18.58
CA SER A 168 13.96 -8.66 19.15
C SER A 168 13.32 -7.39 19.73
N GLU A 169 12.06 -7.08 19.38
CA GLU A 169 11.45 -5.80 19.68
C GLU A 169 10.51 -5.79 20.91
N ILE A 170 10.04 -6.96 21.37
CA ILE A 170 9.14 -7.01 22.54
C ILE A 170 9.68 -8.01 23.59
N PRO A 171 10.40 -7.55 24.61
CA PRO A 171 10.77 -8.38 25.74
C PRO A 171 9.52 -8.83 26.52
N GLY A 172 9.27 -10.13 26.62
CA GLY A 172 8.23 -10.68 27.50
C GLY A 172 7.14 -11.57 26.88
N ILE A 173 7.18 -11.87 25.58
CA ILE A 173 6.21 -12.78 24.98
C ILE A 173 6.75 -14.22 24.99
N THR A 174 6.30 -15.00 25.96
CA THR A 174 6.61 -16.42 26.11
C THR A 174 5.90 -17.35 25.12
N ARG A 175 6.44 -18.55 24.94
CA ARG A 175 6.32 -19.54 23.87
C ARG A 175 4.99 -20.29 23.72
N GLU A 176 3.99 -20.05 24.54
CA GLU A 176 2.81 -20.94 24.63
C GLU A 176 1.48 -20.27 24.26
N ALA A 177 0.75 -20.91 23.39
CA ALA A 177 -0.63 -20.71 22.89
C ALA A 177 -0.76 -20.18 21.44
N GLY A 178 -0.81 -21.12 20.46
CA GLY A 178 -0.70 -20.82 19.04
C GLY A 178 -1.87 -20.09 18.37
N HIS A 179 -3.09 -20.61 18.38
CA HIS A 179 -4.18 -20.10 17.54
C HIS A 179 -5.01 -18.98 18.17
N GLN A 180 -5.28 -18.99 19.46
CA GLN A 180 -6.02 -17.92 20.14
C GLN A 180 -5.28 -16.59 20.11
N ARG A 181 -3.95 -16.58 20.29
CA ARG A 181 -3.14 -15.36 20.28
C ARG A 181 -3.05 -14.69 18.92
N VAL A 182 -3.07 -15.47 17.82
CA VAL A 182 -3.08 -14.92 16.45
C VAL A 182 -4.38 -14.16 16.20
N ARG A 183 -5.52 -14.75 16.58
CA ARG A 183 -6.83 -14.11 16.48
C ARG A 183 -6.92 -12.85 17.35
N ASP A 184 -6.45 -12.89 18.58
CA ASP A 184 -6.50 -11.74 19.50
C ASP A 184 -5.60 -10.59 19.02
N SER A 185 -4.43 -10.91 18.44
CA SER A 185 -3.56 -9.92 17.81
C SER A 185 -4.21 -9.30 16.58
N ALA A 186 -4.82 -10.12 15.73
CA ALA A 186 -5.55 -9.64 14.54
C ALA A 186 -6.71 -8.72 14.91
N LEU A 187 -7.51 -9.09 15.90
CA LEU A 187 -8.60 -8.26 16.42
C LEU A 187 -8.09 -6.97 17.07
N GLY A 188 -6.94 -7.02 17.75
CA GLY A 188 -6.28 -5.83 18.30
C GLY A 188 -5.91 -4.82 17.21
N LEU A 189 -5.22 -5.30 16.18
CA LEU A 189 -4.84 -4.46 15.04
C LEU A 189 -6.04 -3.91 14.27
N MET A 190 -7.10 -4.71 14.10
CA MET A 190 -8.36 -4.27 13.50
C MET A 190 -9.01 -3.11 14.28
N ARG A 191 -9.08 -3.23 15.62
CA ARG A 191 -9.64 -2.16 16.46
C ARG A 191 -8.85 -0.87 16.33
N ILE A 192 -7.52 -0.95 16.24
CA ILE A 192 -6.65 0.21 16.04
C ILE A 192 -6.89 0.83 14.68
N TYR A 193 -6.93 0.01 13.62
CA TYR A 193 -7.18 0.47 12.26
C TYR A 193 -8.51 1.20 12.13
N VAL A 194 -9.60 0.62 12.65
CA VAL A 194 -10.93 1.24 12.68
C VAL A 194 -10.94 2.47 13.58
N GLY A 195 -10.29 2.42 14.75
CA GLY A 195 -10.21 3.55 15.67
C GLY A 195 -9.47 4.76 15.07
N MET A 196 -8.35 4.53 14.38
CA MET A 196 -7.62 5.58 13.66
C MET A 196 -8.48 6.16 12.52
N SER A 197 -9.17 5.30 11.75
CA SER A 197 -10.08 5.74 10.69
C SER A 197 -11.21 6.62 11.25
N LEU A 198 -11.86 6.20 12.34
CA LEU A 198 -12.92 7.00 12.94
C LEU A 198 -12.40 8.34 13.47
N PHE A 199 -11.22 8.35 14.08
CA PHE A 199 -10.65 9.58 14.63
C PHE A 199 -10.25 10.57 13.53
N GLU A 200 -9.63 10.10 12.44
CA GLU A 200 -9.34 10.94 11.28
C GLU A 200 -10.61 11.48 10.62
N PHE A 201 -11.61 10.62 10.38
CA PHE A 201 -12.90 11.02 9.83
C PHE A 201 -13.52 12.18 10.63
N LEU A 202 -13.56 12.05 11.96
CA LEU A 202 -14.15 13.09 12.83
C LEU A 202 -13.35 14.39 12.77
N LEU A 203 -12.01 14.33 12.67
CA LEU A 203 -11.18 15.54 12.54
C LEU A 203 -11.37 16.22 11.18
N LEU A 204 -11.41 15.45 10.07
CA LEU A 204 -11.63 16.01 8.74
C LEU A 204 -13.02 16.66 8.63
N TRP A 205 -14.05 16.00 9.19
CA TRP A 205 -15.39 16.57 9.26
C TRP A 205 -15.44 17.84 10.15
N PHE A 206 -14.74 17.85 11.27
CA PHE A 206 -14.61 19.03 12.13
C PHE A 206 -13.93 20.21 11.42
N PHE A 207 -12.98 19.95 10.51
CA PHE A 207 -12.33 20.96 9.67
C PHE A 207 -13.07 21.24 8.35
N GLU A 208 -14.40 21.07 8.35
CA GLU A 208 -15.32 21.50 7.30
C GLU A 208 -15.29 20.68 6.00
N MET A 209 -14.67 19.51 5.99
CA MET A 209 -14.91 18.55 4.89
C MET A 209 -16.35 18.04 4.94
N THR A 210 -16.94 17.79 3.76
CA THR A 210 -18.21 17.07 3.72
C THR A 210 -18.08 15.69 4.35
N PRO A 211 -19.11 15.11 4.98
CA PRO A 211 -19.01 13.76 5.54
C PRO A 211 -18.60 12.70 4.51
N PHE A 212 -18.99 12.90 3.24
CA PHE A 212 -18.61 12.02 2.15
C PHE A 212 -17.12 12.11 1.84
N ASP A 213 -16.59 13.32 1.65
CA ASP A 213 -15.17 13.54 1.38
C ASP A 213 -14.31 13.11 2.56
N ALA A 214 -14.73 13.42 3.79
CA ALA A 214 -14.04 13.00 5.00
C ALA A 214 -13.91 11.46 5.07
N ALA A 215 -14.98 10.71 4.73
CA ALA A 215 -14.94 9.26 4.72
C ALA A 215 -14.00 8.72 3.63
N VAL A 216 -14.11 9.24 2.42
CA VAL A 216 -13.31 8.82 1.25
C VAL A 216 -11.81 9.08 1.50
N HIS A 217 -11.44 10.27 1.99
CA HIS A 217 -10.05 10.61 2.26
C HIS A 217 -9.51 9.86 3.47
N THR A 218 -10.31 9.62 4.52
CA THR A 218 -9.91 8.74 5.63
C THR A 218 -9.56 7.33 5.13
N PHE A 219 -10.37 6.75 4.25
CA PHE A 219 -10.10 5.43 3.69
C PHE A 219 -8.77 5.41 2.91
N GLY A 220 -8.52 6.42 2.10
CA GLY A 220 -7.28 6.55 1.35
C GLY A 220 -6.06 6.82 2.24
N THR A 221 -6.20 7.63 3.30
CA THR A 221 -5.09 8.00 4.20
C THR A 221 -4.63 6.83 5.07
N ILE A 222 -5.56 6.22 5.82
CA ILE A 222 -5.21 5.12 6.76
C ILE A 222 -4.73 3.88 6.01
N ALA A 223 -5.27 3.63 4.83
CA ALA A 223 -4.82 2.54 3.96
C ALA A 223 -3.55 2.88 3.17
N THR A 224 -3.12 4.15 3.19
CA THR A 224 -2.02 4.66 2.35
C THR A 224 -2.25 4.41 0.86
N GLY A 225 -3.43 4.80 0.33
CA GLY A 225 -3.85 4.47 -1.03
C GLY A 225 -4.01 5.65 -1.99
N GLY A 226 -4.40 6.85 -1.50
CA GLY A 226 -4.31 8.12 -2.24
C GLY A 226 -5.43 8.45 -3.22
N PHE A 227 -6.47 7.65 -3.35
CA PHE A 227 -7.63 8.04 -4.17
C PHE A 227 -8.41 9.20 -3.53
N SER A 228 -8.78 10.16 -4.36
CA SER A 228 -9.57 11.34 -3.99
C SER A 228 -10.89 11.39 -4.75
N THR A 229 -11.83 12.17 -4.24
CA THR A 229 -13.08 12.55 -4.91
C THR A 229 -12.87 13.67 -5.92
N HIS A 230 -11.72 14.36 -5.89
CA HIS A 230 -11.39 15.49 -6.73
C HIS A 230 -10.16 15.23 -7.59
N ALA A 231 -10.16 15.77 -8.81
CA ALA A 231 -9.03 15.65 -9.75
C ALA A 231 -7.75 16.29 -9.21
N GLU A 232 -7.88 17.41 -8.51
CA GLU A 232 -6.77 18.12 -7.84
C GLU A 232 -6.35 17.45 -6.52
N SER A 233 -6.94 16.30 -6.17
CA SER A 233 -6.65 15.57 -4.94
C SER A 233 -6.88 16.45 -3.69
N VAL A 234 -5.99 16.43 -2.70
CA VAL A 234 -6.12 17.21 -1.45
C VAL A 234 -5.93 18.70 -1.69
N ALA A 235 -5.26 19.11 -2.77
CA ALA A 235 -5.13 20.53 -3.15
C ALA A 235 -6.48 21.24 -3.31
N TYR A 236 -7.53 20.53 -3.76
CA TYR A 236 -8.89 21.06 -3.91
C TYR A 236 -9.42 21.79 -2.67
N PHE A 237 -9.12 21.26 -1.47
CA PHE A 237 -9.65 21.84 -0.23
C PHE A 237 -8.96 23.13 0.20
N MET A 238 -7.83 23.49 -0.39
CA MET A 238 -7.05 24.73 -0.11
C MET A 238 -6.89 25.03 1.40
N SER A 239 -6.86 24.00 2.25
CA SER A 239 -6.85 24.11 3.70
C SER A 239 -5.63 23.45 4.32
N TRP A 240 -4.72 24.27 4.90
CA TRP A 240 -3.55 23.74 5.58
C TRP A 240 -3.90 22.84 6.79
N LYS A 241 -5.08 23.02 7.40
CA LYS A 241 -5.56 22.21 8.51
C LYS A 241 -5.88 20.78 8.06
N ILE A 242 -6.58 20.65 6.92
CA ILE A 242 -6.90 19.37 6.29
C ILE A 242 -5.62 18.66 5.90
N GLU A 243 -4.69 19.35 5.24
CA GLU A 243 -3.40 18.79 4.84
C GLU A 243 -2.57 18.32 6.04
N LEU A 244 -2.57 19.10 7.13
CA LEU A 244 -1.87 18.72 8.35
C LEU A 244 -2.47 17.44 8.96
N VAL A 245 -3.81 17.33 9.04
CA VAL A 245 -4.48 16.14 9.56
C VAL A 245 -4.11 14.93 8.69
N ILE A 246 -4.32 15.02 7.38
CA ILE A 246 -3.99 13.92 6.45
C ILE A 246 -2.50 13.56 6.57
N GLY A 247 -1.58 14.55 6.56
CA GLY A 247 -0.15 14.32 6.68
C GLY A 247 0.26 13.61 7.97
N VAL A 248 -0.32 13.99 9.10
CA VAL A 248 -0.06 13.34 10.39
C VAL A 248 -0.58 11.90 10.41
N PHE A 249 -1.78 11.65 9.84
CA PHE A 249 -2.33 10.30 9.78
C PHE A 249 -1.60 9.42 8.75
N MET A 250 -1.14 9.96 7.60
CA MET A 250 -0.25 9.26 6.68
C MET A 250 1.04 8.83 7.39
N PHE A 251 1.70 9.76 8.12
CA PHE A 251 2.89 9.45 8.91
C PHE A 251 2.61 8.34 9.93
N ALA A 252 1.49 8.43 10.65
CA ALA A 252 1.09 7.44 11.64
C ALA A 252 0.77 6.07 11.00
N ALA A 253 0.07 6.04 9.86
CA ALA A 253 -0.22 4.82 9.09
C ALA A 253 1.05 4.14 8.56
N GLY A 254 2.11 4.90 8.31
CA GLY A 254 3.45 4.41 7.94
C GLY A 254 4.25 3.82 9.09
N VAL A 255 3.84 3.96 10.35
CA VAL A 255 4.47 3.34 11.52
C VAL A 255 3.94 1.92 11.72
N ASN A 256 4.76 1.03 12.28
CA ASN A 256 4.35 -0.32 12.61
C ASN A 256 3.16 -0.36 13.58
N PHE A 257 2.06 -0.98 13.17
CA PHE A 257 0.82 -1.06 13.96
C PHE A 257 0.98 -1.79 15.31
N ALA A 258 2.00 -2.63 15.46
CA ALA A 258 2.28 -3.30 16.74
C ALA A 258 2.61 -2.30 17.88
N PHE A 259 3.16 -1.12 17.57
CA PHE A 259 3.39 -0.08 18.59
C PHE A 259 2.09 0.53 19.12
N TYR A 260 1.07 0.65 18.28
CA TYR A 260 -0.26 1.10 18.71
C TYR A 260 -0.96 0.04 19.57
N ASP A 261 -0.81 -1.25 19.25
CA ASP A 261 -1.33 -2.34 20.09
C ASP A 261 -0.63 -2.33 21.46
N LEU A 262 0.69 -2.11 21.49
CA LEU A 262 1.44 -1.93 22.72
C LEU A 262 0.96 -0.71 23.53
N PHE A 263 0.66 0.41 22.85
CA PHE A 263 0.10 1.61 23.47
C PHE A 263 -1.22 1.31 24.20
N VAL A 264 -2.13 0.60 23.57
CA VAL A 264 -3.44 0.24 24.14
C VAL A 264 -3.30 -0.75 25.31
N ARG A 265 -2.38 -1.73 25.20
CA ARG A 265 -2.25 -2.82 26.21
C ARG A 265 -1.40 -2.43 27.42
N VAL A 266 -0.34 -1.65 27.22
CA VAL A 266 0.73 -1.44 28.23
C VAL A 266 0.86 0.03 28.64
N GLY A 267 0.21 0.92 27.91
CA GLY A 267 0.20 2.36 28.16
C GLY A 267 1.29 3.14 27.42
N TRP A 268 1.05 4.46 27.30
CA TRP A 268 1.77 5.35 26.40
C TRP A 268 3.28 5.46 26.69
N ARG A 269 3.70 5.51 27.97
CA ARG A 269 5.12 5.68 28.32
C ARG A 269 5.99 4.52 27.84
N ARG A 270 5.49 3.29 28.00
CA ARG A 270 6.22 2.08 27.56
C ARG A 270 6.23 1.95 26.04
N ALA A 271 5.09 2.22 25.40
CA ALA A 271 4.99 2.21 23.94
C ALA A 271 5.91 3.24 23.30
N TRP A 272 5.93 4.48 23.81
CA TRP A 272 6.82 5.54 23.34
C TRP A 272 8.30 5.19 23.52
N ASN A 273 8.66 4.62 24.65
CA ASN A 273 10.03 4.20 24.92
C ASN A 273 10.48 3.05 23.98
N ALA A 274 9.58 2.12 23.65
CA ALA A 274 9.85 1.08 22.68
C ALA A 274 9.99 1.67 21.24
N LEU A 275 9.05 2.53 20.83
CA LEU A 275 9.06 3.19 19.54
C LEU A 275 10.31 4.05 19.33
N SER A 276 10.64 4.92 20.28
CA SER A 276 11.79 5.83 20.19
C SER A 276 13.14 5.13 20.21
N LYS A 277 13.22 3.91 20.73
CA LYS A 277 14.42 3.07 20.69
C LYS A 277 14.53 2.23 19.43
N SER A 278 13.42 1.97 18.74
CA SER A 278 13.42 1.22 17.50
C SER A 278 14.27 1.93 16.44
N MET A 279 15.21 1.20 15.86
CA MET A 279 16.08 1.71 14.81
C MET A 279 15.26 1.99 13.53
N GLU A 280 14.31 1.13 13.20
CA GLU A 280 13.45 1.31 12.04
C GLU A 280 12.70 2.63 12.14
N PHE A 281 12.04 2.91 13.27
CA PHE A 281 11.32 4.17 13.47
C PHE A 281 12.25 5.39 13.41
N ARG A 282 13.43 5.32 14.02
CA ARG A 282 14.40 6.43 13.98
C ARG A 282 14.88 6.73 12.56
N VAL A 283 15.14 5.69 11.75
CA VAL A 283 15.54 5.86 10.36
C VAL A 283 14.36 6.40 9.54
N TYR A 284 13.15 5.86 9.72
CA TYR A 284 11.93 6.33 9.05
C TYR A 284 11.66 7.81 9.34
N ALA A 285 11.59 8.19 10.61
CA ALA A 285 11.35 9.58 11.00
C ALA A 285 12.50 10.50 10.58
N GLY A 286 13.75 10.04 10.68
CA GLY A 286 14.95 10.79 10.27
C GLY A 286 14.97 11.05 8.76
N LEU A 287 14.60 10.09 7.93
CA LEU A 287 14.47 10.26 6.48
C LEU A 287 13.37 11.28 6.14
N ILE A 288 12.20 11.18 6.77
CA ILE A 288 11.09 12.12 6.56
C ILE A 288 11.53 13.54 6.94
N VAL A 289 11.95 13.74 8.20
CA VAL A 289 12.31 15.09 8.69
C VAL A 289 13.49 15.66 7.91
N GLY A 290 14.53 14.87 7.64
CA GLY A 290 15.69 15.31 6.86
C GLY A 290 15.31 15.71 5.43
N SER A 291 14.46 14.92 4.76
CA SER A 291 14.00 15.22 3.40
C SER A 291 13.08 16.44 3.35
N ILE A 292 12.18 16.61 4.34
CA ILE A 292 11.34 17.81 4.44
C ILE A 292 12.20 19.07 4.53
N LEU A 293 13.15 19.09 5.47
CA LEU A 293 14.01 20.27 5.67
C LEU A 293 14.87 20.54 4.45
N LEU A 294 15.42 19.51 3.83
CA LEU A 294 16.27 19.64 2.64
C LEU A 294 15.47 20.17 1.45
N ILE A 295 14.31 19.58 1.13
CA ILE A 295 13.45 20.01 0.03
C ILE A 295 12.92 21.41 0.29
N ALA A 296 12.42 21.70 1.50
CA ALA A 296 11.92 23.04 1.85
C ALA A 296 13.00 24.13 1.66
N THR A 297 14.22 23.83 2.07
CA THR A 297 15.36 24.76 1.90
C THR A 297 15.68 24.97 0.41
N ILE A 298 15.70 23.89 -0.38
CA ILE A 298 15.99 23.98 -1.82
C ILE A 298 14.88 24.77 -2.53
N LEU A 299 13.60 24.50 -2.25
CA LEU A 299 12.47 25.21 -2.83
C LEU A 299 12.50 26.70 -2.45
N TRP A 300 12.81 27.01 -1.19
CA TRP A 300 12.93 28.39 -0.73
C TRP A 300 14.05 29.15 -1.44
N ILE A 301 15.24 28.54 -1.60
CA ILE A 301 16.37 29.13 -2.33
C ILE A 301 16.04 29.28 -3.82
N TRP A 302 15.35 28.28 -4.38
CA TRP A 302 14.92 28.29 -5.78
C TRP A 302 13.85 29.37 -6.05
N GLY A 303 12.98 29.66 -5.05
CA GLY A 303 12.04 30.78 -5.07
C GLY A 303 10.81 30.61 -5.96
N GLY A 304 10.63 29.38 -6.55
CA GLY A 304 9.59 29.14 -7.55
C GLY A 304 10.00 29.67 -8.92
N GLY A 305 10.28 28.78 -9.86
CA GLY A 305 10.49 29.00 -11.28
C GLY A 305 11.25 30.26 -11.68
N GLY A 306 12.54 30.20 -11.77
CA GLY A 306 13.34 31.31 -12.29
C GLY A 306 12.92 31.69 -13.71
N GLY A 307 12.02 32.64 -13.84
CA GLY A 307 11.78 33.42 -15.07
C GLY A 307 10.67 32.92 -16.01
N ALA A 308 9.91 31.89 -15.70
CA ALA A 308 8.67 31.61 -16.43
C ALA A 308 7.47 32.19 -15.66
N PRO A 309 6.59 32.96 -16.25
CA PRO A 309 5.38 33.48 -15.61
C PRO A 309 4.28 32.40 -15.61
N ASP A 310 4.60 31.16 -15.24
CA ASP A 310 3.59 30.12 -15.09
C ASP A 310 2.94 30.30 -13.74
N ALA A 311 1.74 30.87 -13.78
CA ALA A 311 0.88 31.15 -12.61
C ALA A 311 0.41 29.89 -11.84
N THR A 312 0.93 28.72 -12.17
CA THR A 312 0.50 27.43 -11.63
C THR A 312 1.32 26.98 -10.42
N LEU A 313 2.52 27.52 -10.20
CA LEU A 313 3.35 27.14 -9.06
C LEU A 313 3.18 28.10 -7.87
N PRO A 314 3.12 27.57 -6.64
CA PRO A 314 3.14 28.38 -5.43
C PRO A 314 4.40 29.25 -5.34
N ASP A 315 4.29 30.42 -4.70
CA ASP A 315 5.44 31.27 -4.41
C ASP A 315 6.30 30.69 -3.28
N TYR A 316 7.37 29.98 -3.64
CA TYR A 316 8.29 29.37 -2.69
C TYR A 316 9.30 30.34 -2.06
N ARG A 317 9.27 31.65 -2.39
CA ARG A 317 10.03 32.68 -1.67
C ARG A 317 9.60 32.77 -0.20
N GLN A 318 8.40 32.29 0.11
CA GLN A 318 7.91 32.17 1.47
C GLN A 318 8.27 30.78 2.03
N PHE A 319 9.20 30.71 2.98
CA PHE A 319 9.63 29.47 3.61
C PHE A 319 8.48 28.63 4.21
N PRO A 320 7.44 29.22 4.85
CA PRO A 320 6.30 28.45 5.34
C PRO A 320 5.57 27.65 4.24
N GLN A 321 5.43 28.22 3.03
CA GLN A 321 4.82 27.53 1.89
C GLN A 321 5.71 26.39 1.41
N ALA A 322 7.01 26.64 1.25
CA ALA A 322 7.97 25.59 0.88
C ALA A 322 7.98 24.44 1.92
N LEU A 323 7.88 24.76 3.21
CA LEU A 323 7.83 23.78 4.28
C LEU A 323 6.51 22.96 4.25
N ARG A 324 5.37 23.62 4.01
CA ARG A 324 4.03 22.99 3.92
C ARG A 324 4.00 21.94 2.80
N ASP A 325 4.39 22.34 1.59
CA ASP A 325 4.34 21.47 0.42
C ASP A 325 5.38 20.34 0.53
N SER A 326 6.59 20.66 1.04
CA SER A 326 7.61 19.65 1.30
C SER A 326 7.16 18.63 2.34
N PHE A 327 6.53 19.08 3.45
CA PHE A 327 5.98 18.19 4.47
C PHE A 327 4.98 17.22 3.87
N PHE A 328 3.99 17.74 3.14
CA PHE A 328 2.92 16.90 2.61
C PHE A 328 3.47 15.90 1.58
N GLN A 329 4.25 16.35 0.58
CA GLN A 329 4.73 15.48 -0.50
C GLN A 329 5.75 14.44 -0.01
N VAL A 330 6.66 14.81 0.89
CA VAL A 330 7.63 13.86 1.47
C VAL A 330 6.92 12.77 2.27
N VAL A 331 6.00 13.14 3.17
CA VAL A 331 5.24 12.16 3.96
C VAL A 331 4.41 11.29 3.03
N CYS A 332 3.71 11.89 2.09
CA CYS A 332 2.84 11.20 1.15
C CYS A 332 3.57 10.14 0.32
N LEU A 333 4.70 10.50 -0.27
CA LEU A 333 5.45 9.59 -1.15
C LEU A 333 6.21 8.52 -0.35
N GLN A 334 6.79 8.85 0.80
CA GLN A 334 7.48 7.85 1.61
C GLN A 334 6.53 6.86 2.28
N THR A 335 5.32 7.27 2.62
CA THR A 335 4.29 6.34 3.13
C THR A 335 3.58 5.56 2.02
N SER A 336 3.91 5.84 0.75
CA SER A 336 3.24 5.30 -0.44
C SER A 336 1.75 5.64 -0.51
N THR A 337 1.33 6.81 -0.02
CA THR A 337 -0.08 7.22 -0.06
C THR A 337 -0.49 7.77 -1.43
N GLY A 338 0.30 8.68 -2.03
CA GLY A 338 0.07 9.15 -3.40
C GLY A 338 -0.90 10.33 -3.56
N TYR A 339 -1.30 11.05 -2.50
CA TYR A 339 -2.07 12.29 -2.62
C TYR A 339 -1.24 13.45 -3.18
N GLY A 340 -1.89 14.43 -3.81
CA GLY A 340 -1.29 15.65 -4.34
C GLY A 340 -1.79 16.91 -3.63
N THR A 341 -0.86 17.78 -3.21
CA THR A 341 -1.13 19.18 -2.82
C THR A 341 -0.32 20.15 -3.67
N ALA A 342 0.72 19.66 -4.34
CA ALA A 342 1.57 20.41 -5.24
C ALA A 342 2.09 19.50 -6.35
N ASP A 343 2.31 20.04 -7.54
CA ASP A 343 2.92 19.34 -8.66
C ASP A 343 4.44 19.29 -8.50
N PHE A 344 4.92 18.25 -7.82
CA PHE A 344 6.35 18.05 -7.59
C PHE A 344 7.12 17.69 -8.87
N ASP A 345 6.46 17.38 -9.97
CA ASP A 345 7.12 17.13 -11.25
C ASP A 345 7.76 18.41 -11.81
N GLN A 346 7.26 19.57 -11.40
CA GLN A 346 7.81 20.87 -11.73
C GLN A 346 8.92 21.35 -10.77
N TRP A 347 9.22 20.58 -9.71
CA TRP A 347 10.25 20.96 -8.75
C TRP A 347 11.67 20.75 -9.31
N PRO A 348 12.71 21.37 -8.69
CA PRO A 348 14.09 21.15 -9.09
C PRO A 348 14.44 19.67 -9.18
N GLN A 349 15.25 19.29 -10.16
CA GLN A 349 15.59 17.90 -10.47
C GLN A 349 16.08 17.11 -9.25
N PHE A 350 16.85 17.75 -8.36
CA PHE A 350 17.31 17.11 -7.13
C PHE A 350 16.15 16.69 -6.22
N CYS A 351 15.12 17.55 -6.07
CA CYS A 351 13.94 17.25 -5.27
C CYS A 351 13.15 16.08 -5.86
N ARG A 352 12.96 16.03 -7.18
CA ARG A 352 12.30 14.93 -7.90
C ARG A 352 13.02 13.60 -7.67
N VAL A 353 14.35 13.57 -7.83
CA VAL A 353 15.17 12.36 -7.62
C VAL A 353 15.12 11.91 -6.17
N LEU A 354 15.19 12.83 -5.20
CA LEU A 354 15.10 12.52 -3.78
C LEU A 354 13.72 11.92 -3.44
N LEU A 355 12.62 12.50 -3.94
CA LEU A 355 11.28 11.98 -3.76
C LEU A 355 11.14 10.56 -4.34
N MET A 356 11.66 10.31 -5.55
CA MET A 356 11.66 8.96 -6.14
C MET A 356 12.50 7.97 -5.30
N GLY A 357 13.61 8.44 -4.72
CA GLY A 357 14.39 7.63 -3.77
C GLY A 357 13.60 7.23 -2.51
N LEU A 358 12.79 8.15 -1.97
CA LEU A 358 11.89 7.87 -0.84
C LEU A 358 10.79 6.86 -1.22
N CYS A 359 10.27 6.94 -2.45
CA CYS A 359 9.33 5.98 -3.01
C CYS A 359 9.88 4.53 -3.01
N VAL A 360 11.18 4.35 -3.27
CA VAL A 360 11.83 3.03 -3.19
C VAL A 360 11.85 2.50 -1.77
N ILE A 361 12.16 3.37 -0.80
CA ILE A 361 12.38 2.97 0.60
C ILE A 361 11.07 2.56 1.29
N GLY A 362 10.01 3.35 1.10
CA GLY A 362 8.70 3.10 1.69
C GLY A 362 8.66 3.33 3.21
N ALA A 363 7.67 2.70 3.87
CA ALA A 363 7.36 2.87 5.29
C ALA A 363 7.92 1.73 6.18
N CYS A 364 7.55 1.71 7.47
CA CYS A 364 7.96 0.66 8.41
C CYS A 364 7.30 -0.70 8.09
N ALA A 365 7.97 -1.79 8.47
CA ALA A 365 7.35 -3.12 8.42
C ALA A 365 6.15 -3.19 9.36
N GLY A 366 5.09 -3.92 8.94
CA GLY A 366 3.84 -3.99 9.73
C GLY A 366 3.02 -2.71 9.74
N SER A 367 3.27 -1.78 8.81
CA SER A 367 2.42 -0.64 8.45
C SER A 367 1.55 -0.96 7.24
N THR A 368 0.63 -0.05 6.89
CA THR A 368 -0.16 -0.14 5.66
C THR A 368 0.60 0.27 4.40
N GLY A 369 1.72 1.00 4.53
CA GLY A 369 2.51 1.49 3.41
C GLY A 369 3.10 0.39 2.52
N GLY A 370 3.36 0.70 1.26
CA GLY A 370 4.07 -0.13 0.28
C GLY A 370 5.60 -0.02 0.36
N GLY A 371 6.29 -0.34 -0.73
CA GLY A 371 7.74 -0.22 -0.87
C GLY A 371 8.55 -1.28 -0.17
N LEU A 372 9.90 -1.13 -0.23
CA LEU A 372 10.87 -2.12 0.26
C LEU A 372 10.92 -2.29 1.78
N LYS A 373 10.32 -1.40 2.54
CA LYS A 373 10.37 -1.28 4.01
C LYS A 373 11.74 -0.85 4.56
N VAL A 374 11.69 0.12 5.46
CA VAL A 374 12.89 0.74 6.06
C VAL A 374 13.82 -0.28 6.71
N VAL A 375 13.28 -1.26 7.45
CA VAL A 375 14.09 -2.28 8.12
C VAL A 375 14.90 -3.12 7.13
N ARG A 376 14.34 -3.45 5.96
CA ARG A 376 15.07 -4.21 4.93
C ARG A 376 16.23 -3.42 4.35
N LEU A 377 16.03 -2.12 4.09
CA LEU A 377 17.11 -1.23 3.67
C LEU A 377 18.25 -1.19 4.69
N VAL A 378 17.91 -1.07 5.99
CA VAL A 378 18.90 -1.07 7.09
C VAL A 378 19.68 -2.39 7.11
N ILE A 379 18.99 -3.54 6.95
CA ILE A 379 19.64 -4.86 6.92
C ILE A 379 20.59 -4.98 5.73
N VAL A 380 20.14 -4.59 4.52
CA VAL A 380 20.97 -4.64 3.31
C VAL A 380 22.18 -3.74 3.41
N ALA A 381 22.01 -2.50 3.90
CA ALA A 381 23.12 -1.57 4.11
C ALA A 381 24.16 -2.13 5.11
N ARG A 382 23.71 -2.74 6.20
CA ARG A 382 24.60 -3.38 7.19
C ARG A 382 25.27 -4.64 6.65
N ALA A 383 24.55 -5.44 5.86
CA ALA A 383 25.12 -6.60 5.20
C ALA A 383 26.22 -6.20 4.21
N ALA A 384 26.01 -5.14 3.43
CA ALA A 384 27.02 -4.57 2.55
C ALA A 384 28.25 -4.07 3.31
N LEU A 385 28.04 -3.30 4.38
CA LEU A 385 29.14 -2.85 5.27
C LEU A 385 29.90 -4.02 5.90
N ARG A 386 29.20 -5.09 6.32
CA ARG A 386 29.82 -6.32 6.80
C ARG A 386 30.71 -6.94 5.73
N GLY A 387 30.25 -7.00 4.48
CA GLY A 387 31.07 -7.50 3.35
C GLY A 387 32.37 -6.71 3.19
N VAL A 388 32.32 -5.38 3.26
CA VAL A 388 33.51 -4.52 3.21
C VAL A 388 34.43 -4.76 4.40
N GLN A 389 33.86 -4.86 5.63
CA GLN A 389 34.65 -5.16 6.83
C GLN A 389 35.33 -6.53 6.79
N ALA A 390 34.63 -7.54 6.29
CA ALA A 390 35.19 -8.88 6.10
C ALA A 390 36.32 -8.89 5.07
N PHE A 391 36.23 -8.08 4.01
CA PHE A 391 37.32 -7.91 3.05
C PHE A 391 38.57 -7.28 3.69
N VAL A 392 38.39 -6.27 4.54
CA VAL A 392 39.50 -5.57 5.24
C VAL A 392 40.08 -6.42 6.38
N ARG A 393 39.23 -7.15 7.12
CA ARG A 393 39.62 -7.98 8.28
C ARG A 393 39.02 -9.38 8.19
N PRO A 394 39.57 -10.30 7.36
CA PRO A 394 38.95 -11.59 7.08
C PRO A 394 38.82 -12.54 8.28
N ARG A 395 39.65 -12.32 9.33
CA ARG A 395 39.64 -13.18 10.53
C ARG A 395 38.74 -12.66 11.66
N ALA A 396 38.15 -11.47 11.52
CA ALA A 396 37.22 -10.91 12.50
C ALA A 396 35.80 -11.44 12.25
N ILE A 397 35.08 -11.69 13.35
CA ILE A 397 33.65 -12.04 13.27
C ILE A 397 32.86 -10.73 13.09
N HIS A 398 32.09 -10.66 12.02
CA HIS A 398 31.28 -9.50 11.67
C HIS A 398 29.81 -9.90 11.65
N ASP A 399 29.04 -9.50 12.68
CA ASP A 399 27.61 -9.77 12.79
C ASP A 399 26.78 -8.61 12.24
N VAL A 400 25.65 -8.92 11.59
CA VAL A 400 24.63 -7.96 11.27
C VAL A 400 23.70 -7.83 12.49
N LYS A 401 23.63 -6.63 13.10
CA LYS A 401 22.81 -6.37 14.29
C LYS A 401 21.70 -5.36 13.96
N VAL A 402 20.48 -5.59 14.45
CA VAL A 402 19.37 -4.62 14.44
C VAL A 402 18.82 -4.53 15.85
N ASP A 403 18.64 -3.32 16.37
CA ASP A 403 18.20 -3.03 17.75
C ASP A 403 18.99 -3.80 18.83
N GLY A 404 20.32 -3.92 18.62
CA GLY A 404 21.22 -4.65 19.53
C GLY A 404 21.20 -6.17 19.39
N THR A 405 20.33 -6.74 18.57
CA THR A 405 20.21 -8.20 18.35
C THR A 405 20.96 -8.62 17.10
N VAL A 406 21.75 -9.70 17.20
CA VAL A 406 22.39 -10.34 16.05
C VAL A 406 21.34 -11.06 15.22
N LEU A 407 21.33 -10.78 13.92
CA LEU A 407 20.43 -11.45 12.99
C LEU A 407 21.01 -12.80 12.53
N GLU A 408 20.14 -13.80 12.40
CA GLU A 408 20.50 -15.08 11.80
C GLU A 408 20.89 -14.90 10.33
N GLU A 409 21.92 -15.61 9.85
CA GLU A 409 22.37 -15.55 8.46
C GLU A 409 21.26 -15.84 7.45
N GLY A 410 20.33 -16.74 7.78
CA GLY A 410 19.17 -17.04 6.95
C GLY A 410 18.24 -15.83 6.73
N VAL A 411 18.09 -14.98 7.74
CA VAL A 411 17.28 -13.76 7.65
C VAL A 411 17.97 -12.71 6.76
N VAL A 412 19.27 -12.53 6.96
CA VAL A 412 20.08 -11.61 6.13
C VAL A 412 20.07 -12.04 4.68
N GLY A 413 20.25 -13.34 4.42
CA GLY A 413 20.19 -13.94 3.08
C GLY A 413 18.82 -13.74 2.42
N ALA A 414 17.72 -13.98 3.16
CA ALA A 414 16.37 -13.80 2.63
C ALA A 414 16.07 -12.35 2.24
N VAL A 415 16.48 -11.38 3.09
CA VAL A 415 16.31 -9.95 2.81
C VAL A 415 17.15 -9.50 1.61
N THR A 416 18.38 -9.97 1.50
CA THR A 416 19.26 -9.66 0.35
C THR A 416 18.69 -10.26 -0.94
N SER A 417 18.21 -11.51 -0.91
CA SER A 417 17.56 -12.14 -2.06
C SER A 417 16.28 -11.40 -2.49
N TYR A 418 15.50 -10.92 -1.52
CA TYR A 418 14.32 -10.09 -1.80
C TYR A 418 14.70 -8.80 -2.54
N PHE A 419 15.76 -8.13 -2.10
CA PHE A 419 16.23 -6.89 -2.72
C PHE A 419 16.74 -7.12 -4.14
N ILE A 420 17.49 -8.22 -4.38
CA ILE A 420 17.94 -8.60 -5.71
C ILE A 420 16.73 -8.89 -6.63
N LEU A 421 15.74 -9.64 -6.15
CA LEU A 421 14.53 -9.94 -6.90
C LEU A 421 13.75 -8.66 -7.25
N TRP A 422 13.65 -7.71 -6.31
CA TRP A 422 13.03 -6.41 -6.57
C TRP A 422 13.75 -5.67 -7.71
N ILE A 423 15.09 -5.62 -7.69
CA ILE A 423 15.90 -4.99 -8.75
C ILE A 423 15.63 -5.67 -10.10
N LEU A 424 15.63 -7.01 -10.15
CA LEU A 424 15.39 -7.75 -11.39
C LEU A 424 14.00 -7.50 -11.97
N ILE A 425 12.97 -7.47 -11.13
CA ILE A 425 11.59 -7.17 -11.54
C ILE A 425 11.48 -5.72 -12.01
N PHE A 426 12.09 -4.79 -11.30
CA PHE A 426 12.09 -3.36 -11.64
C PHE A 426 12.71 -3.11 -13.02
N PHE A 427 13.93 -3.59 -13.25
CA PHE A 427 14.58 -3.44 -14.57
C PHE A 427 13.89 -4.25 -15.66
N GLY A 428 13.39 -5.45 -15.35
CA GLY A 428 12.59 -6.25 -16.28
C GLY A 428 11.31 -5.53 -16.69
N GLY A 429 10.66 -4.84 -15.76
CA GLY A 429 9.49 -4.00 -16.03
C GLY A 429 9.82 -2.80 -16.93
N ILE A 430 10.92 -2.10 -16.68
CA ILE A 430 11.37 -1.00 -17.53
C ILE A 430 11.62 -1.49 -18.96
N LEU A 431 12.32 -2.61 -19.12
CA LEU A 431 12.57 -3.22 -20.43
C LEU A 431 11.27 -3.60 -21.14
N ALA A 432 10.32 -4.17 -20.42
CA ALA A 432 9.03 -4.54 -20.99
C ALA A 432 8.24 -3.30 -21.47
N LEU A 433 8.16 -2.23 -20.69
CA LEU A 433 7.50 -0.98 -21.09
C LEU A 433 8.23 -0.30 -22.25
N SER A 434 9.56 -0.28 -22.22
CA SER A 434 10.39 0.26 -23.32
C SER A 434 10.15 -0.50 -24.62
N GLY A 435 9.85 -1.82 -24.56
CA GLY A 435 9.43 -2.61 -25.72
C GLY A 435 8.15 -2.15 -26.40
N TYR A 436 7.27 -1.42 -25.67
CA TYR A 436 6.09 -0.73 -26.22
C TYR A 436 6.42 0.69 -26.73
N GLY A 437 7.68 1.14 -26.74
CA GLY A 437 8.08 2.45 -27.19
C GLY A 437 7.89 3.57 -26.14
N ILE A 438 7.66 3.21 -24.87
CA ILE A 438 7.49 4.18 -23.79
C ILE A 438 8.84 4.73 -23.37
N GLN A 439 8.91 6.04 -23.09
CA GLN A 439 10.14 6.73 -22.71
C GLN A 439 10.70 6.21 -21.38
N LEU A 440 12.02 6.31 -21.20
CA LEU A 440 12.73 5.74 -20.04
C LEU A 440 12.22 6.32 -18.70
N GLU A 441 12.05 7.63 -18.59
CA GLU A 441 11.56 8.29 -17.35
C GLU A 441 10.15 7.81 -17.00
N GLU A 442 9.26 7.78 -17.98
CA GLU A 442 7.89 7.30 -17.84
C GLU A 442 7.85 5.82 -17.49
N SER A 443 8.63 4.97 -18.17
CA SER A 443 8.73 3.54 -17.90
C SER A 443 9.25 3.28 -16.48
N ALA A 444 10.33 3.95 -16.09
CA ALA A 444 10.97 3.75 -14.80
C ALA A 444 10.06 4.19 -13.65
N THR A 445 9.40 5.34 -13.78
CA THR A 445 8.55 5.86 -12.71
C THR A 445 7.17 5.19 -12.67
N ALA A 446 6.61 4.74 -13.79
CA ALA A 446 5.39 3.94 -13.81
C ALA A 446 5.62 2.56 -13.14
N VAL A 447 6.73 1.88 -13.46
CA VAL A 447 7.08 0.61 -12.80
C VAL A 447 7.37 0.85 -11.31
N LEU A 448 8.07 1.93 -10.94
CA LEU A 448 8.36 2.27 -9.56
C LEU A 448 7.06 2.51 -8.76
N ALA A 449 6.17 3.33 -9.30
CA ALA A 449 4.89 3.68 -8.67
C ALA A 449 4.02 2.44 -8.43
N THR A 450 3.92 1.56 -9.43
CA THR A 450 3.07 0.36 -9.33
C THR A 450 3.70 -0.74 -8.49
N LEU A 451 5.01 -0.97 -8.60
CA LEU A 451 5.72 -2.00 -7.84
C LEU A 451 5.85 -1.68 -6.35
N ASN A 452 5.85 -0.40 -5.99
CA ASN A 452 5.91 0.06 -4.60
C ASN A 452 4.56 0.57 -4.06
N ASN A 453 3.49 0.45 -4.84
CA ASN A 453 2.12 0.84 -4.48
C ASN A 453 2.02 2.30 -4.00
N ILE A 454 2.41 3.28 -4.84
CA ILE A 454 2.54 4.69 -4.45
C ILE A 454 1.53 5.61 -5.16
N GLY A 455 1.14 5.26 -6.39
CA GLY A 455 0.25 6.02 -7.24
C GLY A 455 0.98 6.84 -8.31
N PRO A 456 1.44 8.07 -8.03
CA PRO A 456 2.07 8.91 -9.05
C PRO A 456 3.55 8.56 -9.30
N GLY A 457 3.99 8.79 -10.55
CA GLY A 457 5.38 8.79 -10.96
C GLY A 457 5.86 10.18 -11.35
N LEU A 458 6.55 10.30 -12.49
CA LEU A 458 7.02 11.57 -13.09
C LEU A 458 6.60 11.65 -14.56
N GLY A 459 6.59 12.84 -15.12
CA GLY A 459 6.23 13.09 -16.50
C GLY A 459 4.76 12.71 -16.79
N LYS A 460 4.52 11.88 -17.80
CA LYS A 460 3.14 11.48 -18.19
C LYS A 460 2.41 10.59 -17.19
N VAL A 461 3.05 10.17 -16.13
CA VAL A 461 2.46 9.46 -14.99
C VAL A 461 2.65 10.23 -13.67
N GLY A 462 2.93 11.54 -13.77
CA GLY A 462 3.12 12.46 -12.66
C GLY A 462 1.87 12.69 -11.82
N PRO A 463 1.95 13.54 -10.78
CA PRO A 463 0.86 13.76 -9.82
C PRO A 463 -0.40 14.37 -10.42
N SER A 464 -0.29 15.10 -11.53
CA SER A 464 -1.40 15.81 -12.20
C SER A 464 -1.94 15.08 -13.42
N VAL A 465 -1.47 13.85 -13.70
CA VAL A 465 -1.86 13.06 -14.87
C VAL A 465 -2.28 11.64 -14.48
N ASN A 466 -2.60 10.79 -15.46
CA ASN A 466 -3.14 9.45 -15.22
C ASN A 466 -2.52 8.39 -16.14
N PHE A 467 -2.90 7.13 -15.95
CA PHE A 467 -2.39 5.97 -16.69
C PHE A 467 -3.26 5.58 -17.90
N ALA A 468 -4.28 6.37 -18.26
CA ALA A 468 -5.21 6.04 -19.33
C ALA A 468 -4.54 5.87 -20.70
N HIS A 469 -3.49 6.66 -20.97
CA HIS A 469 -2.77 6.67 -22.25
C HIS A 469 -1.98 5.40 -22.56
N PHE A 470 -1.77 4.50 -21.58
CA PHE A 470 -1.05 3.26 -21.79
C PHE A 470 -1.88 2.24 -22.59
N PRO A 471 -1.23 1.43 -23.45
CA PRO A 471 -1.86 0.27 -24.07
C PRO A 471 -2.34 -0.76 -23.06
N ASP A 472 -3.38 -1.52 -23.38
CA ASP A 472 -3.97 -2.52 -22.48
C ASP A 472 -2.96 -3.54 -21.95
N GLY A 473 -2.01 -4.00 -22.78
CA GLY A 473 -0.94 -4.92 -22.33
C GLY A 473 -0.06 -4.33 -21.24
N VAL A 474 0.22 -3.03 -21.31
CA VAL A 474 0.99 -2.31 -20.27
C VAL A 474 0.17 -2.16 -19.00
N LYS A 475 -1.12 -1.79 -19.09
CA LYS A 475 -2.02 -1.69 -17.93
C LYS A 475 -2.15 -3.02 -17.19
N VAL A 476 -2.28 -4.14 -17.91
CA VAL A 476 -2.28 -5.48 -17.30
C VAL A 476 -0.96 -5.77 -16.59
N LEU A 477 0.18 -5.48 -17.23
CA LEU A 477 1.50 -5.70 -16.62
C LEU A 477 1.69 -4.85 -15.35
N LEU A 478 1.32 -3.58 -15.38
CA LEU A 478 1.37 -2.67 -14.22
C LEU A 478 0.42 -3.15 -13.10
N SER A 479 -0.77 -3.67 -13.43
CA SER A 479 -1.68 -4.27 -12.43
C SER A 479 -1.05 -5.49 -11.75
N VAL A 480 -0.30 -6.32 -12.50
CA VAL A 480 0.46 -7.43 -11.93
C VAL A 480 1.57 -6.91 -11.01
N PHE A 481 2.26 -5.82 -11.36
CA PHE A 481 3.27 -5.21 -10.48
C PHE A 481 2.66 -4.65 -9.19
N MET A 482 1.47 -4.04 -9.24
CA MET A 482 0.74 -3.61 -8.04
C MET A 482 0.48 -4.78 -7.08
N ILE A 483 0.00 -5.91 -7.61
CA ILE A 483 -0.27 -7.13 -6.83
C ILE A 483 1.03 -7.74 -6.28
N LEU A 484 2.09 -7.79 -7.10
CA LEU A 484 3.41 -8.28 -6.70
C LEU A 484 3.99 -7.45 -5.56
N GLY A 485 3.96 -6.13 -5.69
CA GLY A 485 4.45 -5.20 -4.67
C GLY A 485 3.73 -5.37 -3.33
N ARG A 486 2.39 -5.50 -3.39
CA ARG A 486 1.55 -5.63 -2.19
C ARG A 486 1.77 -6.94 -1.45
N LEU A 487 1.99 -8.03 -2.16
CA LEU A 487 2.17 -9.38 -1.62
C LEU A 487 3.63 -9.74 -1.27
N GLU A 488 4.53 -8.78 -1.36
CA GLU A 488 5.95 -8.96 -1.05
C GLU A 488 6.64 -10.07 -1.85
N PHE A 489 6.37 -10.16 -3.15
CA PHE A 489 6.92 -11.04 -4.19
C PHE A 489 6.86 -12.55 -3.90
N TYR A 490 7.32 -13.02 -2.74
CA TYR A 490 7.47 -14.44 -2.45
C TYR A 490 6.17 -15.23 -2.57
N ALA A 491 5.03 -14.66 -2.16
CA ALA A 491 3.74 -15.32 -2.25
C ALA A 491 3.32 -15.58 -3.70
N VAL A 492 3.59 -14.62 -4.59
CA VAL A 492 3.22 -14.72 -6.01
C VAL A 492 4.26 -15.53 -6.78
N VAL A 493 5.56 -15.25 -6.59
CA VAL A 493 6.63 -15.96 -7.28
C VAL A 493 6.62 -17.47 -6.97
N ALA A 494 6.25 -17.85 -5.74
CA ALA A 494 6.10 -19.24 -5.36
C ALA A 494 5.08 -20.01 -6.23
N LEU A 495 4.03 -19.34 -6.74
CA LEU A 495 3.04 -19.97 -7.62
C LEU A 495 3.64 -20.42 -8.95
N PHE A 496 4.71 -19.80 -9.43
CA PHE A 496 5.39 -20.15 -10.68
C PHE A 496 6.43 -21.26 -10.52
N VAL A 497 6.71 -21.70 -9.28
CA VAL A 497 7.62 -22.81 -9.02
C VAL A 497 6.88 -24.13 -9.18
N PRO A 498 7.25 -25.03 -10.15
CA PRO A 498 6.52 -26.28 -10.38
C PRO A 498 6.40 -27.19 -9.15
N GLY A 499 7.39 -27.17 -8.26
CA GLY A 499 7.39 -27.92 -7.00
C GLY A 499 6.38 -27.43 -5.97
N PHE A 500 5.84 -26.21 -6.12
CA PHE A 500 4.83 -25.65 -5.24
C PHE A 500 3.49 -26.42 -5.35
N TRP A 501 3.12 -26.81 -6.57
CA TRP A 501 1.83 -27.47 -6.88
C TRP A 501 1.86 -29.00 -6.70
N ARG A 502 3.07 -29.57 -6.62
CA ARG A 502 3.22 -31.03 -6.42
C ARG A 502 2.96 -31.39 -4.95
N ARG A 503 2.35 -32.60 -4.73
CA ARG A 503 2.12 -33.17 -3.39
C ARG A 503 3.43 -33.54 -2.70
#